data_1b4baab43132b6c20d39f388ec8b84ee
#
_entry.id   1b4baab43132b6c20d39f388ec8b84ee
#
_cell.length_a   1.000
_cell.length_b   1.000
_cell.length_c   1.000
_cell.angle_alpha   90.00
_cell.angle_beta   90.00
_cell.angle_gamma   90.00
#
_symmetry.space_group_name_H-M   'P 1'
#
loop_
_entity.id
_entity.type
_entity.pdbx_description
1 polymer ?
#
loop_
_entity_poly.entity_id
_entity_poly.type
_entity_poly.pdbx_seq_one_letter_code
_entity_poly.pdbx_strand_id
1 'polypeptide(L)'
;MRIVSGTHKGRLIHPTSNMAVRPTTDFAKESLFNILNNRIDFEETSVLDLFAGTGSITYEFASRGAKDITAIDINPRCCEFIRTTAATYGFLNITAVR
;
A
#
# COMPACT_ATOMS: atom_id res chain seq x y z
N MET A 1 9.75 -0.18 5.52
CA MET A 1 9.14 0.68 4.47
C MET A 1 8.49 1.89 5.11
N ARG A 2 8.36 2.95 4.35
CA ARG A 2 7.82 4.22 4.85
C ARG A 2 6.73 4.73 3.92
N ILE A 3 5.67 5.31 4.49
CA ILE A 3 4.66 6.03 3.73
C ILE A 3 5.21 7.44 3.45
N VAL A 4 5.25 7.81 2.15
CA VAL A 4 5.96 9.02 1.72
C VAL A 4 5.09 10.27 1.86
N SER A 5 3.79 10.17 1.59
CA SER A 5 2.91 11.33 1.56
C SER A 5 1.49 10.96 2.02
N GLY A 6 0.62 11.96 2.16
CA GLY A 6 -0.78 11.78 2.51
C GLY A 6 -1.03 11.82 4.01
N THR A 7 -2.19 11.29 4.43
CA THR A 7 -2.65 11.34 5.81
C THR A 7 -1.73 10.60 6.79
N HIS A 8 -1.00 9.61 6.31
CA HIS A 8 -0.11 8.78 7.12
C HIS A 8 1.37 9.01 6.79
N LYS A 9 1.70 10.17 6.23
CA LYS A 9 3.09 10.52 5.88
C LYS A 9 4.05 10.26 7.03
N GLY A 10 5.16 9.60 6.73
CA GLY A 10 6.22 9.34 7.69
C GLY A 10 6.03 8.09 8.54
N ARG A 11 4.89 7.41 8.46
CA ARG A 11 4.67 6.18 9.20
C ARG A 11 5.57 5.06 8.67
N LEU A 12 6.21 4.37 9.61
CA LEU A 12 7.07 3.22 9.30
C LEU A 12 6.29 1.93 9.48
N ILE A 13 6.42 1.02 8.51
CA ILE A 13 5.78 -0.29 8.54
C ILE A 13 6.88 -1.33 8.45
N HIS A 14 6.90 -2.26 9.39
CA HIS A 14 7.94 -3.27 9.48
C HIS A 14 7.37 -4.66 9.18
N PRO A 15 7.60 -5.22 7.97
CA PRO A 15 7.20 -6.58 7.68
C PRO A 15 7.94 -7.58 8.57
N THR A 16 7.29 -8.71 8.86
CA THR A 16 7.93 -9.77 9.61
C THR A 16 9.04 -10.43 8.78
N SER A 17 10.08 -10.92 9.45
CA SER A 17 11.25 -11.48 8.78
C SER A 17 10.96 -12.78 8.01
N ASN A 18 9.86 -13.45 8.30
CA ASN A 18 9.49 -14.69 7.62
C ASN A 18 8.63 -14.47 6.36
N MET A 19 8.46 -13.23 5.94
CA MET A 19 7.76 -12.91 4.69
C MET A 19 8.78 -12.90 3.56
N ALA A 20 8.64 -13.85 2.64
CA ALA A 20 9.59 -14.05 1.53
C ALA A 20 9.28 -13.11 0.36
N VAL A 21 9.24 -11.80 0.63
CA VAL A 21 9.01 -10.78 -0.39
C VAL A 21 10.00 -9.65 -0.24
N ARG A 22 10.37 -9.06 -1.39
CA ARG A 22 11.21 -7.87 -1.42
C ARG A 22 10.29 -6.65 -1.55
N PRO A 23 10.25 -5.75 -0.57
CA PRO A 23 9.42 -4.56 -0.68
C PRO A 23 9.94 -3.62 -1.77
N THR A 24 9.02 -2.86 -2.37
CA THR A 24 9.38 -1.77 -3.28
C THR A 24 10.19 -0.74 -2.50
N THR A 25 11.29 -0.27 -3.08
CA THR A 25 12.13 0.73 -2.41
C THR A 25 11.37 2.06 -2.28
N ASP A 26 11.72 2.84 -1.27
CA ASP A 26 11.14 4.17 -1.09
C ASP A 26 11.40 5.06 -2.29
N PHE A 27 12.59 4.96 -2.87
CA PHE A 27 12.95 5.73 -4.07
C PHE A 27 12.05 5.38 -5.26
N ALA A 28 11.86 4.09 -5.54
CA ALA A 28 11.02 3.65 -6.65
C ALA A 28 9.57 4.06 -6.45
N LYS A 29 9.08 3.92 -5.23
CA LYS A 29 7.72 4.33 -4.86
C LYS A 29 7.51 5.82 -5.03
N GLU A 30 8.44 6.63 -4.54
CA GLU A 30 8.38 8.08 -4.65
C GLU A 30 8.39 8.53 -6.12
N SER A 31 9.24 7.91 -6.95
CA SER A 31 9.31 8.21 -8.38
C SER A 31 7.99 7.89 -9.08
N LEU A 32 7.39 6.74 -8.78
CA LEU A 32 6.09 6.36 -9.35
C LEU A 32 5.01 7.37 -8.97
N PHE A 33 4.90 7.72 -7.69
CA PHE A 33 3.83 8.60 -7.22
C PHE A 33 4.04 10.05 -7.64
N ASN A 34 5.27 10.49 -7.86
CA ASN A 34 5.53 11.80 -8.47
C ASN A 34 4.93 11.90 -9.87
N ILE A 35 4.99 10.81 -10.64
CA ILE A 35 4.35 10.76 -11.96
C ILE A 35 2.82 10.75 -11.79
N LEU A 36 2.30 9.90 -10.91
CA LEU A 36 0.86 9.76 -10.73
C LEU A 36 0.19 11.02 -10.21
N ASN A 37 0.87 11.79 -9.36
CA ASN A 37 0.33 13.05 -8.82
C ASN A 37 -0.14 14.00 -9.92
N ASN A 38 0.47 13.95 -11.10
CA ASN A 38 0.16 14.83 -12.22
C ASN A 38 -0.84 14.21 -13.20
N ARG A 39 -1.25 12.95 -12.99
CA ARG A 39 -2.04 12.20 -13.96
C ARG A 39 -3.39 11.72 -13.42
N ILE A 40 -3.51 11.56 -12.13
CA ILE A 40 -4.75 11.05 -11.52
C ILE A 40 -5.17 11.90 -10.34
N ASP A 41 -6.48 11.86 -10.05
CA ASP A 41 -7.04 12.37 -8.82
C ASP A 41 -7.23 11.16 -7.89
N PHE A 42 -6.45 11.10 -6.83
CA PHE A 42 -6.48 9.94 -5.92
C PHE A 42 -7.87 9.70 -5.33
N GLU A 43 -8.58 10.75 -4.95
CA GLU A 43 -9.90 10.64 -4.32
C GLU A 43 -10.95 10.02 -5.24
N GLU A 44 -10.75 10.11 -6.56
CA GLU A 44 -11.64 9.55 -7.56
C GLU A 44 -11.14 8.21 -8.11
N THR A 45 -10.03 7.70 -7.61
CA THR A 45 -9.35 6.55 -8.18
C THR A 45 -9.58 5.29 -7.36
N SER A 46 -10.04 4.23 -8.02
CA SER A 46 -10.05 2.86 -7.48
C SER A 46 -8.82 2.13 -7.98
N VAL A 47 -8.18 1.38 -7.10
CA VAL A 47 -6.88 0.75 -7.37
C VAL A 47 -6.98 -0.76 -7.24
N LEU A 48 -6.36 -1.47 -8.18
CA LEU A 48 -6.13 -2.90 -8.10
C LEU A 48 -4.62 -3.12 -8.06
N ASP A 49 -4.12 -3.54 -6.90
CA ASP A 49 -2.70 -3.80 -6.68
C ASP A 49 -2.44 -5.29 -6.82
N LEU A 50 -1.96 -5.70 -7.98
CA LEU A 50 -1.62 -7.09 -8.26
C LEU A 50 -0.23 -7.39 -7.72
N PHE A 51 -0.05 -8.56 -7.12
CA PHE A 51 1.22 -8.97 -6.50
C PHE A 51 1.62 -8.00 -5.38
N ALA A 52 0.66 -7.70 -4.50
CA ALA A 52 0.79 -6.62 -3.51
C ALA A 52 1.94 -6.82 -2.51
N GLY A 53 2.32 -8.07 -2.22
CA GLY A 53 3.41 -8.37 -1.30
C GLY A 53 3.10 -7.84 0.11
N THR A 54 4.00 -7.03 0.66
CA THR A 54 3.81 -6.44 1.99
C THR A 54 2.91 -5.21 1.97
N GLY A 55 2.43 -4.78 0.80
CA GLY A 55 1.45 -3.72 0.67
C GLY A 55 2.01 -2.31 0.54
N SER A 56 3.29 -2.15 0.27
CA SER A 56 3.92 -0.82 0.21
C SER A 56 3.19 0.16 -0.71
N ILE A 57 2.84 -0.29 -1.91
CA ILE A 57 2.12 0.55 -2.88
C ILE A 57 0.67 0.77 -2.42
N THR A 58 0.03 -0.27 -1.90
CA THR A 58 -1.33 -0.20 -1.38
C THR A 58 -1.46 0.86 -0.30
N TYR A 59 -0.57 0.86 0.69
CA TYR A 59 -0.63 1.85 1.79
C TYR A 59 -0.38 3.26 1.29
N GLU A 60 0.47 3.41 0.29
CA GLU A 60 0.76 4.73 -0.28
C GLU A 60 -0.49 5.30 -0.95
N PHE A 61 -1.20 4.50 -1.76
CA PHE A 61 -2.47 4.94 -2.34
C PHE A 61 -3.51 5.27 -1.27
N ALA A 62 -3.61 4.44 -0.23
CA ALA A 62 -4.57 4.67 0.85
C ALA A 62 -4.25 5.96 1.60
N SER A 63 -2.98 6.21 1.90
CA SER A 63 -2.53 7.42 2.58
C SER A 63 -2.81 8.68 1.76
N ARG A 64 -2.75 8.58 0.45
CA ARG A 64 -3.00 9.72 -0.46
C ARG A 64 -4.49 9.90 -0.78
N GLY A 65 -5.36 9.08 -0.18
CA GLY A 65 -6.80 9.27 -0.26
C GLY A 65 -7.51 8.52 -1.38
N ALA A 66 -6.91 7.49 -1.95
CA ALA A 66 -7.58 6.70 -2.99
C ALA A 66 -8.94 6.21 -2.51
N LYS A 67 -9.90 6.15 -3.43
CA LYS A 67 -11.28 5.82 -3.12
C LYS A 67 -11.41 4.43 -2.52
N ASP A 68 -10.81 3.43 -3.16
CA ASP A 68 -10.70 2.07 -2.64
C ASP A 68 -9.50 1.39 -3.28
N ILE A 69 -8.91 0.45 -2.56
CA ILE A 69 -7.79 -0.33 -3.04
C ILE A 69 -8.06 -1.81 -2.76
N THR A 70 -7.98 -2.63 -3.80
CA THR A 70 -7.99 -4.07 -3.67
C THR A 70 -6.58 -4.59 -3.88
N ALA A 71 -6.00 -5.15 -2.83
CA ALA A 71 -4.65 -5.71 -2.86
C ALA A 71 -4.74 -7.22 -3.02
N ILE A 72 -4.06 -7.76 -4.02
CA ILE A 72 -4.09 -9.19 -4.34
C ILE A 72 -2.70 -9.77 -4.22
N ASP A 73 -2.58 -10.87 -3.47
CA ASP A 73 -1.37 -11.65 -3.41
C ASP A 73 -1.71 -13.11 -3.16
N ILE A 74 -0.98 -14.02 -3.79
CA ILE A 74 -1.19 -15.46 -3.62
C ILE A 74 -0.73 -15.94 -2.25
N ASN A 75 0.21 -15.22 -1.63
CA ASN A 75 0.76 -15.59 -0.33
C ASN A 75 -0.20 -15.19 0.79
N PRO A 76 -0.77 -16.15 1.55
CA PRO A 76 -1.71 -15.82 2.62
C PRO A 76 -1.09 -14.99 3.75
N ARG A 77 0.21 -15.09 3.97
CA ARG A 77 0.90 -14.27 4.98
C ARG A 77 0.93 -12.80 4.57
N CYS A 78 1.10 -12.53 3.27
CA CYS A 78 1.04 -11.17 2.75
C CYS A 78 -0.36 -10.58 2.92
N CYS A 79 -1.40 -11.33 2.59
CA CYS A 79 -2.78 -10.88 2.77
C CYS A 79 -3.09 -10.59 4.24
N GLU A 80 -2.66 -11.47 5.13
CA GLU A 80 -2.85 -11.29 6.58
C GLU A 80 -2.12 -10.05 7.07
N PHE A 81 -0.88 -9.85 6.63
CA PHE A 81 -0.09 -8.68 6.99
C PHE A 81 -0.77 -7.39 6.53
N ILE A 82 -1.29 -7.37 5.31
CA ILE A 82 -1.98 -6.19 4.78
C ILE A 82 -3.24 -5.90 5.59
N ARG A 83 -4.04 -6.92 5.90
CA ARG A 83 -5.25 -6.74 6.73
C ARG A 83 -4.92 -6.18 8.10
N THR A 84 -3.90 -6.75 8.76
CA THR A 84 -3.47 -6.32 10.09
C THR A 84 -2.96 -4.89 10.06
N THR A 85 -2.13 -4.57 9.07
CA THR A 85 -1.57 -3.22 8.92
C THR A 85 -2.68 -2.20 8.64
N ALA A 86 -3.61 -2.53 7.75
CA ALA A 86 -4.73 -1.65 7.45
C ALA A 86 -5.56 -1.36 8.71
N ALA A 87 -5.83 -2.37 9.51
CA ALA A 87 -6.55 -2.20 10.76
C ALA A 87 -5.78 -1.33 11.75
N THR A 88 -4.48 -1.57 11.90
CA THR A 88 -3.61 -0.85 12.84
C THR A 88 -3.56 0.64 12.52
N TYR A 89 -3.47 1.00 11.25
CA TYR A 89 -3.35 2.41 10.83
C TYR A 89 -4.69 3.04 10.45
N GLY A 90 -5.80 2.30 10.58
CA GLY A 90 -7.12 2.85 10.33
C GLY A 90 -7.45 3.07 8.85
N PHE A 91 -6.84 2.33 7.95
CA PHE A 91 -7.19 2.38 6.54
C PHE A 91 -8.48 1.60 6.27
N LEU A 92 -9.57 2.33 6.06
CA LEU A 92 -10.88 1.73 5.84
C LEU A 92 -11.13 1.35 4.37
N ASN A 93 -10.27 1.79 3.47
CA ASN A 93 -10.44 1.67 2.03
C ASN A 93 -9.60 0.56 1.40
N ILE A 94 -8.96 -0.29 2.20
CA ILE A 94 -8.15 -1.41 1.72
C ILE A 94 -8.88 -2.73 1.91
N THR A 95 -8.92 -3.53 0.84
CA THR A 95 -9.40 -4.91 0.88
C THR A 95 -8.27 -5.82 0.39
N ALA A 96 -7.87 -6.80 1.19
CA ALA A 96 -6.84 -7.76 0.80
C ALA A 96 -7.49 -9.08 0.38
N VAL A 97 -7.11 -9.59 -0.79
CA VAL A 97 -7.67 -10.81 -1.39
C VAL A 97 -6.52 -11.72 -1.82
N ARG A 98 -6.70 -13.00 -1.54
CA ARG A 98 -5.74 -14.01 -1.93
C ARG A 98 -5.94 -14.45 -3.39
#